data_dfcb2aeca2a46a86846a691e2c441790
#
_entry.id   dfcb2aeca2a46a86846a691e2c441790
#
_cell.length_a   1.000
_cell.length_b   1.000
_cell.length_c   1.000
_cell.angle_alpha   90.00
_cell.angle_beta   90.00
_cell.angle_gamma   90.00
#
_symmetry.space_group_name_H-M   'P 1'
#
loop_
_entity.id
_entity.type
_entity.pdbx_description
1 polymer ?
#
loop_
_entity_poly.entity_id
_entity_poly.type
_entity_poly.pdbx_seq_one_letter_code
_entity_poly.pdbx_strand_id
1 'polypeptide(L)'
;QAWNPSVVIVLDSRARRHAGTGPDASFEWAVNAVASISTRLASDGYVTHVCDSSGTLKGDILDALVDEPLRPDTALTKAIESCQGIDGPAIAILGRLETADIDPLVDLRRDRVAGLALVLDSDTFTARRFRSPLEQAEEHERAVAELDDAGWAVVPVDSRTSIDSAWQNLLQTARTAAL
;
A
#
# COMPACT_ATOMS: atom_id res chain seq x y z
N GLN A 1 3.58 -31.01 8.46
CA GLN A 1 2.80 -29.78 8.30
C GLN A 1 3.41 -28.94 7.17
N ALA A 2 2.58 -28.60 6.17
CA ALA A 2 3.00 -27.65 5.17
C ALA A 2 3.18 -26.28 5.84
N TRP A 3 4.37 -25.72 5.76
CA TRP A 3 4.65 -24.38 6.24
C TRP A 3 4.24 -23.39 5.13
N ASN A 4 3.17 -22.66 5.39
CA ASN A 4 2.72 -21.63 4.46
C ASN A 4 3.27 -20.27 4.92
N PRO A 5 4.17 -19.66 4.16
CA PRO A 5 4.71 -18.36 4.52
C PRO A 5 3.62 -17.28 4.53
N SER A 6 3.65 -16.43 5.53
CA SER A 6 2.74 -15.31 5.68
C SER A 6 3.25 -14.04 4.99
N VAL A 7 2.33 -13.25 4.47
CA VAL A 7 2.58 -11.90 3.95
C VAL A 7 1.56 -10.94 4.57
N VAL A 8 2.04 -9.80 5.03
CA VAL A 8 1.17 -8.73 5.54
C VAL A 8 0.96 -7.70 4.44
N ILE A 9 -0.29 -7.33 4.21
CA ILE A 9 -0.66 -6.25 3.29
C ILE A 9 -1.27 -5.12 4.13
N VAL A 10 -0.66 -3.95 4.08
CA VAL A 10 -1.19 -2.73 4.71
C VAL A 10 -1.96 -1.95 3.67
N LEU A 11 -3.26 -1.77 3.89
CA LEU A 11 -4.13 -0.93 3.06
C LEU A 11 -4.34 0.42 3.72
N ASP A 12 -3.89 1.48 3.06
CA ASP A 12 -4.17 2.85 3.47
C ASP A 12 -5.60 3.22 3.09
N SER A 13 -6.48 3.27 4.08
CA SER A 13 -7.91 3.59 3.92
C SER A 13 -8.27 5.02 4.37
N ARG A 14 -7.29 5.87 4.61
CA ARG A 14 -7.49 7.24 5.10
C ARG A 14 -8.11 8.13 4.01
N ALA A 15 -9.28 8.72 4.31
CA ALA A 15 -10.06 9.48 3.34
C ALA A 15 -9.30 10.67 2.74
N ARG A 16 -8.48 11.38 3.53
CA ARG A 16 -7.71 12.54 3.05
C ARG A 16 -6.47 12.19 2.25
N ARG A 17 -6.10 10.93 2.21
CA ARG A 17 -4.94 10.45 1.46
C ARG A 17 -5.32 9.90 0.09
N HIS A 18 -6.61 9.82 -0.17
CA HIS A 18 -7.17 9.38 -1.43
C HIS A 18 -7.94 10.50 -2.13
N ALA A 19 -8.12 10.36 -3.44
CA ALA A 19 -8.81 11.34 -4.27
C ALA A 19 -9.64 10.66 -5.37
N GLY A 20 -10.56 11.40 -5.93
CA GLY A 20 -11.47 10.91 -6.94
C GLY A 20 -12.74 10.31 -6.34
N THR A 21 -13.68 9.97 -7.22
CA THR A 21 -14.95 9.34 -6.89
C THR A 21 -15.29 8.25 -7.89
N GLY A 22 -16.09 7.27 -7.47
CA GLY A 22 -16.52 6.18 -8.33
C GLY A 22 -15.42 5.17 -8.61
N PRO A 23 -15.55 4.37 -9.69
CA PRO A 23 -14.67 3.26 -9.98
C PRO A 23 -13.22 3.65 -10.33
N ASP A 24 -13.00 4.89 -10.72
CA ASP A 24 -11.69 5.42 -11.09
C ASP A 24 -10.99 6.18 -9.95
N ALA A 25 -11.54 6.14 -8.74
CA ALA A 25 -10.93 6.75 -7.56
C ALA A 25 -9.64 6.02 -7.13
N SER A 26 -8.73 6.75 -6.50
CA SER A 26 -7.47 6.16 -6.02
C SER A 26 -7.69 5.05 -5.00
N PHE A 27 -8.69 5.18 -4.14
CA PHE A 27 -9.01 4.14 -3.16
C PHE A 27 -9.55 2.87 -3.83
N GLU A 28 -10.38 3.00 -4.87
CA GLU A 28 -10.85 1.84 -5.65
C GLU A 28 -9.67 1.13 -6.33
N TRP A 29 -8.72 1.88 -6.85
CA TRP A 29 -7.48 1.31 -7.38
C TRP A 29 -6.72 0.53 -6.29
N ALA A 30 -6.58 1.11 -5.10
CA ALA A 30 -5.89 0.48 -3.97
C ALA A 30 -6.59 -0.82 -3.51
N VAL A 31 -7.90 -0.81 -3.37
CA VAL A 31 -8.71 -1.99 -3.02
C VAL A 31 -8.56 -3.10 -4.06
N ASN A 32 -8.66 -2.75 -5.34
CA ASN A 32 -8.48 -3.70 -6.45
C ASN A 32 -7.06 -4.26 -6.49
N ALA A 33 -6.05 -3.45 -6.17
CA ALA A 33 -4.66 -3.90 -6.07
C ALA A 33 -4.49 -4.92 -4.94
N VAL A 34 -5.04 -4.64 -3.76
CA VAL A 34 -5.01 -5.59 -2.63
C VAL A 34 -5.68 -6.91 -3.02
N ALA A 35 -6.86 -6.87 -3.65
CA ALA A 35 -7.58 -8.06 -4.10
C ALA A 35 -6.75 -8.88 -5.10
N SER A 36 -6.17 -8.23 -6.10
CA SER A 36 -5.37 -8.89 -7.15
C SER A 36 -4.09 -9.50 -6.59
N ILE A 37 -3.38 -8.76 -5.74
CA ILE A 37 -2.14 -9.22 -5.10
C ILE A 37 -2.42 -10.38 -4.15
N SER A 38 -3.46 -10.28 -3.33
CA SER A 38 -3.87 -11.34 -2.40
C SER A 38 -4.21 -12.63 -3.15
N THR A 39 -4.96 -12.54 -4.24
CA THR A 39 -5.31 -13.70 -5.08
C THR A 39 -4.06 -14.34 -5.68
N ARG A 40 -3.14 -13.54 -6.18
CA ARG A 40 -1.88 -14.03 -6.75
C ARG A 40 -1.02 -14.73 -5.70
N LEU A 41 -0.82 -14.10 -4.55
CA LEU A 41 -0.04 -14.68 -3.45
C LEU A 41 -0.66 -15.97 -2.93
N ALA A 42 -1.99 -16.04 -2.82
CA ALA A 42 -2.68 -17.26 -2.42
C ALA A 42 -2.44 -18.40 -3.42
N SER A 43 -2.45 -18.12 -4.73
CA SER A 43 -2.13 -19.12 -5.77
C SER A 43 -0.67 -19.60 -5.71
N ASP A 44 0.23 -18.76 -5.20
CA ASP A 44 1.64 -19.09 -4.99
C ASP A 44 1.91 -19.73 -3.61
N GLY A 45 0.87 -20.01 -2.83
CA GLY A 45 0.94 -20.73 -1.56
C GLY A 45 1.18 -19.87 -0.33
N TYR A 46 1.07 -18.54 -0.44
CA TYR A 46 1.20 -17.63 0.70
C TYR A 46 -0.13 -17.46 1.44
N VAL A 47 -0.04 -17.26 2.75
CA VAL A 47 -1.16 -16.77 3.57
C VAL A 47 -1.06 -15.26 3.68
N THR A 48 -2.08 -14.56 3.21
CA THR A 48 -2.13 -13.10 3.26
C THR A 48 -2.96 -12.60 4.42
N HIS A 49 -2.46 -11.57 5.11
CA HIS A 49 -3.16 -10.85 6.16
C HIS A 49 -3.28 -9.39 5.73
N VAL A 50 -4.50 -8.91 5.56
CA VAL A 50 -4.74 -7.51 5.18
C VAL A 50 -5.12 -6.72 6.42
N CYS A 51 -4.40 -5.63 6.64
CA CYS A 51 -4.56 -4.74 7.79
C CYS A 51 -4.86 -3.32 7.32
N ASP A 52 -5.82 -2.69 7.94
CA ASP A 52 -6.13 -1.28 7.78
C ASP A 52 -6.23 -0.58 9.14
N SER A 53 -6.68 0.66 9.17
CA SER A 53 -6.81 1.42 10.42
C SER A 53 -7.90 0.87 11.38
N SER A 54 -8.74 -0.05 10.94
CA SER A 54 -9.72 -0.73 11.80
C SER A 54 -9.21 -2.04 12.39
N GLY A 55 -8.09 -2.54 11.89
CA GLY A 55 -7.50 -3.80 12.31
C GLY A 55 -7.22 -4.75 11.14
N THR A 56 -7.05 -6.02 11.46
CA THR A 56 -6.90 -7.09 10.46
C THR A 56 -8.26 -7.45 9.88
N LEU A 57 -8.39 -7.48 8.56
CA LEU A 57 -9.61 -7.92 7.88
C LEU A 57 -9.88 -9.38 8.20
N LYS A 58 -11.12 -9.69 8.54
CA LYS A 58 -11.56 -11.02 8.97
C LYS A 58 -12.38 -11.73 7.88
N GLY A 59 -12.28 -13.06 7.88
CA GLY A 59 -13.00 -13.88 6.92
C GLY A 59 -12.33 -13.96 5.57
N ASP A 60 -13.12 -14.11 4.51
CA ASP A 60 -12.59 -14.08 3.15
C ASP A 60 -12.16 -12.65 2.79
N ILE A 61 -10.92 -12.48 2.36
CA ILE A 61 -10.34 -11.16 2.07
C ILE A 61 -11.09 -10.47 0.93
N LEU A 62 -11.45 -11.21 -0.11
CA LEU A 62 -12.15 -10.65 -1.25
C LEU A 62 -13.52 -10.13 -0.88
N ASP A 63 -14.26 -10.89 -0.06
CA ASP A 63 -15.57 -10.46 0.46
C ASP A 63 -15.44 -9.23 1.36
N ALA A 64 -14.43 -9.21 2.24
CA ALA A 64 -14.17 -8.08 3.13
C ALA A 64 -13.82 -6.80 2.37
N LEU A 65 -13.10 -6.91 1.26
CA LEU A 65 -12.70 -5.76 0.44
C LEU A 65 -13.86 -5.15 -0.37
N VAL A 66 -14.91 -5.90 -0.66
CA VAL A 66 -16.08 -5.38 -1.41
C VAL A 66 -16.72 -4.19 -0.69
N ASP A 67 -16.80 -4.25 0.62
CA ASP A 67 -17.46 -3.25 1.46
C ASP A 67 -16.44 -2.37 2.23
N GLU A 68 -15.16 -2.43 1.87
CA GLU A 68 -14.13 -1.67 2.58
C GLU A 68 -14.32 -0.15 2.37
N PRO A 69 -14.60 0.62 3.44
CA PRO A 69 -14.87 2.04 3.31
C PRO A 69 -13.60 2.88 3.44
N LEU A 70 -13.62 4.07 2.85
CA LEU A 70 -12.74 5.15 3.30
C LEU A 70 -13.07 5.53 4.74
N ARG A 71 -12.04 5.70 5.55
CA ARG A 71 -12.19 5.99 6.98
C ARG A 71 -11.83 7.43 7.29
N PRO A 72 -12.41 8.03 8.36
CA PRO A 72 -11.93 9.30 8.87
C PRO A 72 -10.44 9.21 9.19
N ASP A 73 -9.75 10.34 9.16
CA ASP A 73 -8.32 10.39 9.43
C ASP A 73 -7.94 9.78 10.76
N THR A 74 -7.47 8.56 10.65
CA THR A 74 -6.71 7.89 11.69
C THR A 74 -5.25 7.90 11.28
N ALA A 75 -4.35 7.87 12.23
CA ALA A 75 -2.94 7.77 11.91
C ALA A 75 -2.63 6.43 11.23
N LEU A 76 -1.73 6.44 10.24
CA LEU A 76 -1.24 5.23 9.59
C LEU A 76 -0.66 4.21 10.60
N THR A 77 -0.17 4.69 11.73
CA THR A 77 0.29 3.88 12.86
C THR A 77 -0.72 2.82 13.31
N LYS A 78 -2.02 3.12 13.27
CA LYS A 78 -3.05 2.13 13.64
C LYS A 78 -3.11 0.94 12.68
N ALA A 79 -2.98 1.19 11.39
CA ALA A 79 -2.90 0.12 10.40
C ALA A 79 -1.63 -0.71 10.60
N ILE A 80 -0.50 -0.06 10.87
CA ILE A 80 0.78 -0.71 11.13
C ILE A 80 0.74 -1.51 12.43
N GLU A 81 0.18 -0.98 13.50
CA GLU A 81 0.01 -1.68 14.78
C GLU A 81 -0.82 -2.96 14.64
N SER A 82 -1.82 -2.97 13.76
CA SER A 82 -2.63 -4.15 13.52
C SER A 82 -1.87 -5.29 12.82
N CYS A 83 -0.73 -4.99 12.20
CA CYS A 83 0.15 -5.99 11.60
C CYS A 83 1.20 -6.55 12.58
N GLN A 84 1.34 -5.97 13.77
CA GLN A 84 2.33 -6.43 14.74
C GLN A 84 2.02 -7.86 15.19
N GLY A 85 3.05 -8.67 15.28
CA GLY A 85 2.92 -10.08 15.64
C GLY A 85 2.59 -11.01 14.47
N ILE A 86 2.43 -10.48 13.26
CA ILE A 86 2.33 -11.27 12.03
C ILE A 86 3.67 -11.20 11.31
N ASP A 87 4.35 -12.32 11.20
CA ASP A 87 5.66 -12.42 10.56
C ASP A 87 5.56 -12.39 9.03
N GLY A 88 6.70 -12.15 8.39
CA GLY A 88 6.84 -12.17 6.95
C GLY A 88 7.04 -10.79 6.32
N PRO A 89 7.21 -10.74 4.99
CA PRO A 89 7.34 -9.48 4.27
C PRO A 89 6.07 -8.64 4.38
N ALA A 90 6.22 -7.31 4.30
CA ALA A 90 5.12 -6.37 4.24
C ALA A 90 4.97 -5.81 2.82
N ILE A 91 3.73 -5.71 2.37
CA ILE A 91 3.34 -5.01 1.16
C ILE A 91 2.42 -3.85 1.59
N ALA A 92 2.82 -2.62 1.31
CA ALA A 92 2.03 -1.44 1.66
C ALA A 92 1.41 -0.83 0.40
N ILE A 93 0.10 -0.64 0.41
CA ILE A 93 -0.64 0.06 -0.63
C ILE A 93 -1.10 1.38 -0.05
N LEU A 94 -0.41 2.44 -0.42
CA LEU A 94 -0.46 3.74 0.25
C LEU A 94 -1.09 4.80 -0.65
N GLY A 95 -1.91 5.65 -0.05
CA GLY A 95 -2.34 6.89 -0.66
C GLY A 95 -1.25 7.96 -0.59
N ARG A 96 -1.63 9.23 -0.69
CA ARG A 96 -0.70 10.34 -0.55
C ARG A 96 -0.03 10.34 0.82
N LEU A 97 1.29 10.43 0.85
CA LEU A 97 2.08 10.44 2.08
C LEU A 97 2.47 11.87 2.48
N GLU A 98 2.50 12.10 3.77
CA GLU A 98 3.08 13.28 4.39
C GLU A 98 4.29 12.89 5.24
N THR A 99 5.08 13.86 5.63
CA THR A 99 6.31 13.62 6.41
C THR A 99 6.08 12.77 7.67
N ALA A 100 4.95 12.98 8.35
CA ALA A 100 4.60 12.22 9.55
C ALA A 100 4.32 10.73 9.30
N ASP A 101 4.07 10.33 8.05
CA ASP A 101 3.79 8.95 7.70
C ASP A 101 5.06 8.10 7.53
N ILE A 102 6.19 8.74 7.32
CA ILE A 102 7.44 8.05 6.96
C ILE A 102 8.00 7.24 8.14
N ASP A 103 8.13 7.83 9.32
CA ASP A 103 8.70 7.15 10.49
C ASP A 103 7.98 5.83 10.82
N PRO A 104 6.63 5.75 10.88
CA PRO A 104 5.94 4.50 11.09
C PRO A 104 6.24 3.43 10.03
N LEU A 105 6.40 3.84 8.76
CA LEU A 105 6.75 2.92 7.66
C LEU A 105 8.20 2.45 7.75
N VAL A 106 9.12 3.31 8.18
CA VAL A 106 10.50 2.94 8.46
C VAL A 106 10.56 1.89 9.57
N ASP A 107 9.81 2.10 10.65
CA ASP A 107 9.74 1.15 11.76
C ASP A 107 9.14 -0.20 11.34
N LEU A 108 8.06 -0.19 10.54
CA LEU A 108 7.49 -1.41 9.99
C LEU A 108 8.51 -2.19 9.14
N ARG A 109 9.29 -1.50 8.35
CA ARG A 109 10.31 -2.11 7.47
C ARG A 109 11.45 -2.76 8.24
N ARG A 110 11.88 -2.14 9.34
CA ARG A 110 13.05 -2.55 10.12
C ARG A 110 12.96 -3.98 10.61
N ASP A 111 11.79 -4.42 11.03
CA ASP A 111 11.56 -5.73 11.65
C ASP A 111 11.15 -6.80 10.62
N ARG A 112 11.28 -6.52 9.32
CA ARG A 112 10.80 -7.40 8.26
C ARG A 112 11.90 -7.78 7.29
N VAL A 113 11.79 -9.00 6.75
CA VAL A 113 12.74 -9.54 5.75
C VAL A 113 12.69 -8.76 4.44
N ALA A 114 11.53 -8.23 4.09
CA ALA A 114 11.33 -7.39 2.91
C ALA A 114 10.15 -6.45 3.11
N GLY A 115 10.18 -5.32 2.44
CA GLY A 115 9.08 -4.37 2.36
C GLY A 115 8.92 -3.86 0.93
N LEU A 116 7.71 -3.98 0.42
CA LEU A 116 7.31 -3.54 -0.91
C LEU A 116 6.20 -2.51 -0.78
N ALA A 117 6.30 -1.38 -1.46
CA ALA A 117 5.32 -0.32 -1.37
C ALA A 117 4.86 0.18 -2.74
N LEU A 118 3.56 0.27 -2.92
CA LEU A 118 2.92 1.03 -3.98
C LEU A 118 2.45 2.36 -3.38
N VAL A 119 2.99 3.45 -3.86
CA VAL A 119 2.64 4.79 -3.38
C VAL A 119 1.86 5.52 -4.46
N LEU A 120 0.58 5.76 -4.19
CA LEU A 120 -0.32 6.39 -5.13
C LEU A 120 -0.14 7.92 -5.09
N ASP A 121 0.12 8.51 -6.26
CA ASP A 121 -0.07 9.94 -6.48
C ASP A 121 -1.56 10.21 -6.62
N SER A 122 -2.25 10.26 -5.48
CA SER A 122 -3.72 10.31 -5.40
C SER A 122 -4.31 11.50 -6.14
N ASP A 123 -3.60 12.59 -6.22
CA ASP A 123 -4.06 13.81 -6.88
C ASP A 123 -4.19 13.63 -8.42
N THR A 124 -3.54 12.62 -8.99
CA THR A 124 -3.71 12.28 -10.43
C THR A 124 -5.05 11.58 -10.73
N PHE A 125 -5.75 11.10 -9.70
CA PHE A 125 -7.04 10.40 -9.82
C PHE A 125 -8.25 11.33 -9.81
N THR A 126 -8.04 12.64 -9.76
CA THR A 126 -9.11 13.63 -9.79
C THR A 126 -8.75 14.82 -10.69
N ALA A 127 -9.76 15.38 -11.36
CA ALA A 127 -9.60 16.64 -12.07
C ALA A 127 -9.59 17.86 -11.11
N ARG A 128 -10.05 17.69 -9.87
CA ARG A 128 -10.00 18.73 -8.84
C ARG A 128 -8.59 18.87 -8.30
N ARG A 129 -8.03 20.05 -8.45
CA ARG A 129 -6.69 20.35 -7.94
C ARG A 129 -6.81 21.30 -6.75
N PHE A 130 -6.31 20.88 -5.61
CA PHE A 130 -6.26 21.67 -4.39
C PHE A 130 -4.87 22.27 -4.15
N ARG A 131 -3.87 21.80 -4.89
CA ARG A 131 -2.46 22.23 -4.80
C ARG A 131 -1.89 22.39 -6.21
N SER A 132 -0.77 23.09 -6.31
CA SER A 132 -0.09 23.19 -7.60
C SER A 132 0.45 21.81 -8.05
N PRO A 133 0.45 21.51 -9.36
CA PRO A 133 1.01 20.25 -9.84
C PRO A 133 2.48 20.04 -9.47
N LEU A 134 3.24 21.11 -9.34
CA LEU A 134 4.65 21.05 -8.96
C LEU A 134 4.80 20.62 -7.49
N GLU A 135 4.07 21.23 -6.57
CA GLU A 135 4.09 20.87 -5.15
C GLU A 135 3.68 19.41 -4.93
N GLN A 136 2.66 18.94 -5.66
CA GLN A 136 2.20 17.55 -5.61
C GLN A 136 3.28 16.59 -6.06
N ALA A 137 3.92 16.87 -7.19
CA ALA A 137 4.99 16.05 -7.72
C ALA A 137 6.19 15.99 -6.78
N GLU A 138 6.62 17.12 -6.24
CA GLU A 138 7.75 17.22 -5.31
C GLU A 138 7.51 16.45 -4.02
N GLU A 139 6.31 16.55 -3.44
CA GLU A 139 5.96 15.79 -2.23
C GLU A 139 5.93 14.29 -2.50
N HIS A 140 5.33 13.88 -3.62
CA HIS A 140 5.26 12.48 -4.01
C HIS A 140 6.65 11.89 -4.25
N GLU A 141 7.50 12.57 -5.01
CA GLU A 141 8.87 12.15 -5.27
C GLU A 141 9.70 12.07 -3.98
N ARG A 142 9.52 13.01 -3.07
CA ARG A 142 10.19 13.00 -1.77
C ARG A 142 9.78 11.77 -0.95
N ALA A 143 8.50 11.48 -0.85
CA ALA A 143 8.01 10.33 -0.10
C ALA A 143 8.54 9.01 -0.68
N VAL A 144 8.55 8.88 -2.00
CA VAL A 144 9.11 7.71 -2.69
C VAL A 144 10.61 7.56 -2.37
N ALA A 145 11.37 8.65 -2.44
CA ALA A 145 12.81 8.62 -2.15
C ALA A 145 13.09 8.27 -0.68
N GLU A 146 12.36 8.82 0.27
CA GLU A 146 12.53 8.53 1.69
C GLU A 146 12.23 7.06 2.03
N LEU A 147 11.22 6.46 1.41
CA LEU A 147 10.92 5.05 1.58
C LEU A 147 11.99 4.15 0.93
N ASP A 148 12.47 4.51 -0.25
CA ASP A 148 13.54 3.77 -0.93
C ASP A 148 14.82 3.77 -0.08
N ASP A 149 15.20 4.93 0.45
CA ASP A 149 16.34 5.08 1.36
C ASP A 149 16.18 4.26 2.65
N ALA A 150 14.95 4.06 3.10
CA ALA A 150 14.64 3.22 4.26
C ALA A 150 14.64 1.71 3.97
N GLY A 151 14.86 1.31 2.73
CA GLY A 151 14.98 -0.10 2.32
C GLY A 151 13.68 -0.72 1.81
N TRP A 152 12.67 0.10 1.52
CA TRP A 152 11.48 -0.36 0.80
C TRP A 152 11.77 -0.51 -0.70
N ALA A 153 11.24 -1.54 -1.33
CA ALA A 153 11.10 -1.57 -2.79
C ALA A 153 9.85 -0.75 -3.14
N VAL A 154 10.02 0.42 -3.73
CA VAL A 154 8.93 1.38 -3.96
C VAL A 154 8.64 1.53 -5.45
N VAL A 155 7.36 1.49 -5.79
CA VAL A 155 6.85 1.83 -7.13
C VAL A 155 5.82 2.95 -6.99
N PRO A 156 6.04 4.10 -7.62
CA PRO A 156 5.04 5.15 -7.70
C PRO A 156 3.91 4.76 -8.65
N VAL A 157 2.69 5.13 -8.29
CA VAL A 157 1.47 4.81 -9.04
C VAL A 157 0.71 6.09 -9.32
N ASP A 158 0.29 6.28 -10.57
CA ASP A 158 -0.63 7.34 -10.98
C ASP A 158 -1.91 6.76 -11.57
N SER A 159 -2.84 7.62 -11.99
CA SER A 159 -4.13 7.20 -12.56
C SER A 159 -4.03 6.41 -13.87
N ARG A 160 -2.88 6.38 -14.51
CA ARG A 160 -2.63 5.64 -15.75
C ARG A 160 -1.96 4.29 -15.51
N THR A 161 -1.46 4.06 -14.30
CA THR A 161 -0.78 2.82 -13.94
C THR A 161 -1.78 1.70 -13.79
N SER A 162 -1.61 0.60 -14.53
CA SER A 162 -2.39 -0.61 -14.31
C SER A 162 -1.87 -1.39 -13.11
N ILE A 163 -2.74 -2.16 -12.47
CA ILE A 163 -2.36 -3.01 -11.33
C ILE A 163 -1.31 -4.04 -11.76
N ASP A 164 -1.49 -4.66 -12.92
CA ASP A 164 -0.53 -5.63 -13.44
C ASP A 164 0.85 -5.03 -13.65
N SER A 165 0.92 -3.84 -14.27
CA SER A 165 2.17 -3.12 -14.47
C SER A 165 2.83 -2.74 -13.14
N ALA A 166 2.06 -2.23 -12.19
CA ALA A 166 2.54 -1.88 -10.86
C ALA A 166 3.13 -3.09 -10.13
N TRP A 167 2.45 -4.21 -10.17
CA TRP A 167 2.90 -5.45 -9.54
C TRP A 167 4.19 -6.00 -10.17
N GLN A 168 4.26 -6.05 -11.51
CA GLN A 168 5.46 -6.48 -12.22
C GLN A 168 6.67 -5.59 -11.89
N ASN A 169 6.49 -4.27 -11.89
CA ASN A 169 7.54 -3.32 -11.55
C ASN A 169 7.98 -3.48 -10.08
N LEU A 170 7.04 -3.73 -9.18
CA LEU A 170 7.33 -3.94 -7.77
C LEU A 170 8.19 -5.18 -7.54
N LEU A 171 7.85 -6.30 -8.18
CA LEU A 171 8.63 -7.53 -8.11
C LEU A 171 10.04 -7.34 -8.69
N GLN A 172 10.15 -6.63 -9.79
CA GLN A 172 11.46 -6.35 -10.40
C GLN A 172 12.32 -5.45 -9.51
N THR A 173 11.74 -4.40 -8.94
CA THR A 173 12.42 -3.49 -8.00
C THR A 173 12.90 -4.26 -6.77
N ALA A 174 12.08 -5.13 -6.20
CA ALA A 174 12.45 -5.97 -5.06
C ALA A 174 13.61 -6.92 -5.37
N ARG A 175 13.65 -7.52 -6.57
CA ARG A 175 14.76 -8.39 -7.00
C ARG A 175 16.06 -7.62 -7.14
N THR A 176 16.01 -6.42 -7.68
CA THR A 176 17.20 -5.55 -7.86
C THR A 176 17.76 -5.10 -6.52
N ALA A 177 16.91 -4.81 -5.55
CA ALA A 177 17.33 -4.41 -4.20
C ALA A 177 17.95 -5.56 -3.39
N ALA A 178 17.70 -6.82 -3.75
CA ALA A 178 18.25 -8.01 -3.09
C ALA A 178 19.65 -8.42 -3.60
N LEU A 179 20.17 -7.76 -4.64
CA LEU A 179 21.51 -7.97 -5.20
C LEU A 179 22.52 -6.99 -4.62
#